data_f63104d58f9b10f1dc00c84dbc4872ff
#
_entry.id   f63104d58f9b10f1dc00c84dbc4872ff
#
_cell.length_a   1.000
_cell.length_b   1.000
_cell.length_c   1.000
_cell.angle_alpha   90.00
_cell.angle_beta   90.00
_cell.angle_gamma   90.00
#
_symmetry.space_group_name_H-M   'P 1'
#
loop_
_entity.id
_entity.type
_entity.pdbx_description
1 polymer ?
#
loop_
_entity_poly.entity_id
_entity_poly.type
_entity_poly.pdbx_seq_one_letter_code
_entity_poly.pdbx_strand_id
1 'polypeptide(L)'
;MREKGERLRSALEQMIPNHDHLFEGVRGMGLMLGVKMKSDSRAFVNYLRTRGLLTVAAGDNVMRVLPPLVIEESHIREFVDALSAAAADYEVPAAAA
;
A
#
# COMPACT_ATOMS: atom_id res chain seq x y z
N MET A 1 5.71 0.99 -19.26
CA MET A 1 5.89 1.63 -17.95
C MET A 1 4.63 2.31 -17.47
N ARG A 2 4.12 3.25 -18.24
CA ARG A 2 2.89 3.95 -17.87
C ARG A 2 1.73 2.99 -17.63
N GLU A 3 1.57 2.04 -18.54
CA GLU A 3 0.47 1.09 -18.45
C GLU A 3 0.53 0.25 -17.17
N LYS A 4 1.72 -0.21 -16.79
CA LYS A 4 1.87 -1.01 -15.58
C LYS A 4 1.64 -0.18 -14.33
N GLY A 5 2.07 1.08 -14.36
CA GLY A 5 1.77 1.99 -13.26
C GLY A 5 0.29 2.23 -13.09
N GLU A 6 -0.43 2.37 -14.21
CA GLU A 6 -1.88 2.56 -14.16
C GLU A 6 -2.59 1.31 -13.64
N ARG A 7 -2.11 0.13 -13.98
CA ARG A 7 -2.68 -1.11 -13.47
C ARG A 7 -2.47 -1.24 -11.97
N LEU A 8 -1.28 -0.89 -11.50
CA LEU A 8 -1.01 -0.93 -10.07
C LEU A 8 -1.89 0.09 -9.34
N ARG A 9 -1.99 1.31 -9.88
CA ARG A 9 -2.85 2.34 -9.28
C ARG A 9 -4.30 1.85 -9.22
N SER A 10 -4.80 1.31 -10.32
CA SER A 10 -6.18 0.83 -10.38
C SER A 10 -6.44 -0.27 -9.36
N ALA A 11 -5.50 -1.22 -9.25
CA ALA A 11 -5.63 -2.32 -8.29
C ALA A 11 -5.63 -1.79 -6.85
N LEU A 12 -4.77 -0.82 -6.55
CA LEU A 12 -4.76 -0.20 -5.23
C LEU A 12 -6.05 0.56 -4.96
N GLU A 13 -6.54 1.29 -5.95
CA GLU A 13 -7.79 2.05 -5.79
C GLU A 13 -8.99 1.15 -5.56
N GLN A 14 -8.97 -0.04 -6.15
CA GLN A 14 -10.04 -1.00 -5.92
C GLN A 14 -9.96 -1.65 -4.53
N MET A 15 -8.76 -1.77 -4.01
CA MET A 15 -8.56 -2.36 -2.69
C MET A 15 -8.92 -1.40 -1.55
N ILE A 16 -8.66 -0.11 -1.74
CA ILE A 16 -8.77 0.89 -0.67
C ILE A 16 -10.16 0.95 -0.04
N PRO A 17 -11.28 0.92 -0.79
CA PRO A 17 -12.60 0.98 -0.15
C PRO A 17 -12.88 -0.16 0.82
N ASN A 18 -12.23 -1.30 0.64
CA ASN A 18 -12.39 -2.44 1.55
C ASN A 18 -11.66 -2.22 2.87
N HIS A 19 -10.78 -1.23 2.93
CA HIS A 19 -9.98 -0.92 4.11
C HIS A 19 -9.94 0.58 4.34
N ASP A 20 -11.07 1.23 4.17
CA ASP A 20 -11.15 2.69 4.24
C ASP A 20 -10.86 3.27 5.62
N HIS A 21 -10.86 2.41 6.64
CA HIS A 21 -10.44 2.82 7.97
C HIS A 21 -8.93 3.05 8.07
N LEU A 22 -8.17 2.45 7.15
CA LEU A 22 -6.70 2.57 7.12
C LEU A 22 -6.21 3.53 6.04
N PHE A 23 -6.83 3.47 4.87
CA PHE A 23 -6.32 4.13 3.67
C PHE A 23 -7.22 5.26 3.22
N GLU A 24 -6.60 6.34 2.77
CA GLU A 24 -7.33 7.49 2.27
C GLU A 24 -7.40 7.51 0.75
N GLY A 25 -6.31 7.17 0.08
CA GLY A 25 -6.27 7.17 -1.37
C GLY A 25 -4.88 6.93 -1.90
N VAL A 26 -4.77 6.87 -3.22
CA VAL A 26 -3.49 6.66 -3.91
C VAL A 26 -2.89 8.01 -4.25
N ARG A 27 -1.58 8.11 -4.09
CA ARG A 27 -0.80 9.31 -4.42
C ARG A 27 0.32 8.92 -5.36
N GLY A 28 0.78 9.87 -6.16
CA GLY A 28 1.91 9.67 -7.05
C GLY A 28 1.53 9.41 -8.48
N MET A 29 2.53 9.19 -9.32
CA MET A 29 2.36 8.99 -10.75
C MET A 29 3.27 7.88 -11.25
N GLY A 30 2.86 7.22 -12.32
CA GLY A 30 3.66 6.17 -12.92
C GLY A 30 3.91 5.04 -11.94
N LEU A 31 5.18 4.68 -11.76
CA LEU A 31 5.56 3.63 -10.83
C LEU A 31 5.92 4.16 -9.45
N MET A 32 5.84 5.48 -9.25
CA MET A 32 6.14 6.09 -7.95
C MET A 32 4.84 6.32 -7.19
N LEU A 33 4.20 5.23 -6.85
CA LEU A 33 2.92 5.27 -6.19
C LEU A 33 3.05 5.10 -4.70
N GLY A 34 2.16 5.73 -3.97
CA GLY A 34 2.03 5.56 -2.55
C GLY A 34 0.58 5.55 -2.14
N VAL A 35 0.32 5.08 -0.94
CA VAL A 35 -1.02 5.07 -0.38
C VAL A 35 -1.04 6.01 0.81
N LYS A 36 -1.87 7.04 0.73
CA LYS A 36 -2.07 7.95 1.85
C LYS A 36 -2.86 7.24 2.93
N MET A 37 -2.35 7.25 4.14
CA MET A 37 -2.96 6.51 5.23
C MET A 37 -3.69 7.42 6.21
N LYS A 38 -4.69 6.87 6.86
CA LYS A 38 -5.41 7.54 7.94
C LYS A 38 -4.77 7.23 9.29
N SER A 39 -4.15 6.04 9.42
CA SER A 39 -3.39 5.68 10.60
C SER A 39 -1.91 5.92 10.36
N ASP A 40 -1.07 5.65 11.35
CA ASP A 40 0.37 5.91 11.23
C ASP A 40 1.02 5.00 10.18
N SER A 41 1.56 5.60 9.14
CA SER A 41 2.17 4.85 8.04
C SER A 41 3.43 4.11 8.49
N ARG A 42 4.21 4.66 9.40
CA ARG A 42 5.44 3.99 9.86
C ARG A 42 5.14 2.70 10.60
N ALA A 43 4.12 2.72 11.45
CA ALA A 43 3.71 1.52 12.16
C ALA A 43 3.24 0.46 11.20
N PHE A 44 2.47 0.87 10.18
CA PHE A 44 1.97 -0.05 9.19
C PHE A 44 3.10 -0.63 8.33
N VAL A 45 4.05 0.20 7.92
CA VAL A 45 5.22 -0.26 7.15
C VAL A 45 6.00 -1.31 7.94
N ASN A 46 6.23 -1.08 9.23
CA ASN A 46 6.92 -2.05 10.08
C ASN A 46 6.14 -3.35 10.19
N TYR A 47 4.83 -3.26 10.31
CA TYR A 47 3.97 -4.43 10.34
C TYR A 47 4.04 -5.22 9.04
N LEU A 48 3.99 -4.53 7.90
CA LEU A 48 4.08 -5.20 6.60
C LEU A 48 5.41 -5.93 6.43
N ARG A 49 6.48 -5.36 6.97
CA ARG A 49 7.79 -6.01 6.91
C ARG A 49 7.75 -7.36 7.60
N THR A 50 7.04 -7.49 8.70
CA THR A 50 6.91 -8.78 9.38
C THR A 50 6.13 -9.79 8.57
N ARG A 51 5.37 -9.34 7.59
CA ARG A 51 4.63 -10.22 6.70
C ARG A 51 5.30 -10.38 5.34
N GLY A 52 6.54 -9.92 5.22
CA GLY A 52 7.31 -10.08 3.99
C GLY A 52 7.02 -9.07 2.91
N LEU A 53 6.29 -8.01 3.22
CA LEU A 53 5.99 -6.94 2.26
C LEU A 53 6.88 -5.75 2.53
N LEU A 54 7.63 -5.34 1.50
CA LEU A 54 8.55 -4.22 1.62
C LEU A 54 7.92 -2.94 1.08
N THR A 55 7.73 -1.99 1.96
CA THR A 55 7.23 -0.66 1.63
C THR A 55 8.06 0.36 2.41
N VAL A 56 7.87 1.62 2.12
CA VAL A 56 8.64 2.68 2.77
C VAL A 56 7.69 3.76 3.25
N ALA A 57 7.88 4.20 4.48
CA ALA A 57 7.12 5.34 5.00
C ALA A 57 7.72 6.61 4.40
N ALA A 58 6.89 7.39 3.73
CA ALA A 58 7.28 8.65 3.14
C ALA A 58 6.63 9.80 3.91
N GLY A 59 6.99 11.03 3.55
CA GLY A 59 6.39 12.20 4.18
C GLY A 59 4.88 12.26 3.98
N ASP A 60 4.22 13.04 4.79
CA ASP A 60 2.78 13.26 4.70
C ASP A 60 1.95 11.99 4.94
N ASN A 61 2.48 11.09 5.75
CA ASN A 61 1.81 9.84 6.15
C ASN A 61 1.45 8.96 4.96
N VAL A 62 2.34 8.91 3.97
CA VAL A 62 2.17 8.07 2.78
C VAL A 62 3.03 6.83 2.89
N MET A 63 2.44 5.67 2.59
CA MET A 63 3.18 4.43 2.45
C MET A 63 3.56 4.28 0.99
N ARG A 64 4.85 4.38 0.69
CA ARG A 64 5.33 4.25 -0.68
C ARG A 64 5.46 2.79 -1.05
N VAL A 65 4.87 2.45 -2.19
CA VAL A 65 4.95 1.10 -2.73
C VAL A 65 6.23 1.00 -3.56
N LEU A 66 7.03 -0.04 -3.29
CA LEU A 66 8.25 -0.29 -4.05
C LEU A 66 7.95 -1.36 -5.09
N PRO A 67 7.80 -0.97 -6.36
CA PRO A 67 7.52 -1.96 -7.39
C PRO A 67 8.74 -2.85 -7.62
N PRO A 68 8.53 -4.12 -7.96
CA PRO A 68 9.65 -4.99 -8.31
C PRO A 68 10.32 -4.51 -9.60
N LEU A 69 11.57 -4.93 -9.81
CA LEU A 69 12.32 -4.54 -11.01
C LEU A 69 11.63 -5.01 -12.28
N VAL A 70 11.01 -6.17 -12.22
CA VAL A 70 10.20 -6.68 -13.33
C VAL A 70 8.76 -6.74 -12.84
N ILE A 71 7.93 -5.87 -13.40
CA ILE A 71 6.52 -5.80 -13.00
C ILE A 71 5.67 -6.53 -14.04
N GLU A 72 5.04 -7.58 -13.61
CA GLU A 72 4.07 -8.28 -14.41
C GLU A 72 2.71 -8.19 -13.73
N GLU A 73 1.65 -8.40 -14.49
CA GLU A 73 0.30 -8.30 -13.95
C GLU A 73 0.09 -9.26 -12.78
N SER A 74 0.64 -10.46 -12.86
CA SER A 74 0.56 -11.42 -11.77
C SER A 74 1.23 -10.91 -10.50
N HIS A 75 2.35 -10.20 -10.64
CA HIS A 75 3.05 -9.64 -9.49
C HIS A 75 2.26 -8.51 -8.85
N ILE A 76 1.61 -7.69 -9.67
CA ILE A 76 0.75 -6.63 -9.17
C ILE A 76 -0.39 -7.22 -8.34
N ARG A 77 -1.04 -8.25 -8.87
CA ARG A 77 -2.14 -8.91 -8.18
C ARG A 77 -1.67 -9.56 -6.88
N GLU A 78 -0.55 -10.26 -6.92
CA GLU A 78 0.04 -10.87 -5.72
C GLU A 78 0.30 -9.83 -4.65
N PHE A 79 0.92 -8.72 -5.05
CA PHE A 79 1.23 -7.66 -4.09
C PHE A 79 -0.03 -7.06 -3.48
N VAL A 80 -0.99 -6.72 -4.32
CA VAL A 80 -2.22 -6.08 -3.83
C VAL A 80 -3.03 -7.04 -2.99
N ASP A 81 -3.10 -8.31 -3.37
CA ASP A 81 -3.81 -9.31 -2.57
C ASP A 81 -3.14 -9.51 -1.22
N ALA A 82 -1.80 -9.56 -1.19
CA ALA A 82 -1.07 -9.69 0.06
C ALA A 82 -1.24 -8.45 0.93
N LEU A 83 -1.23 -7.27 0.34
CA LEU A 83 -1.45 -6.03 1.06
C LEU A 83 -2.87 -5.99 1.64
N SER A 84 -3.85 -6.39 0.86
CA SER A 84 -5.23 -6.42 1.32
C SER A 84 -5.42 -7.40 2.46
N ALA A 85 -4.82 -8.59 2.36
CA ALA A 85 -4.89 -9.58 3.43
C ALA A 85 -4.22 -9.05 4.71
N ALA A 86 -3.07 -8.40 4.56
CA ALA A 86 -2.38 -7.83 5.69
C ALA A 86 -3.20 -6.72 6.34
N ALA A 87 -3.83 -5.87 5.53
CA ALA A 87 -4.66 -4.79 6.03
C ALA A 87 -5.88 -5.32 6.79
N ALA A 88 -6.44 -6.42 6.32
CA ALA A 88 -7.59 -7.03 7.00
C ALA A 88 -7.23 -7.52 8.40
N ASP A 89 -6.00 -7.99 8.57
CA ASP A 89 -5.53 -8.52 9.86
C ASP A 89 -4.91 -7.45 10.75
N TYR A 90 -4.71 -6.25 10.23
CA TYR A 90 -4.00 -5.22 10.98
C TYR A 90 -4.90 -4.58 12.02
N GLU A 91 -4.41 -4.57 13.24
CA GLU A 91 -5.07 -3.85 14.33
C GLU A 91 -4.39 -2.49 14.47
N VAL A 92 -5.17 -1.43 14.20
CA VAL A 92 -4.65 -0.08 14.35
C VAL A 92 -4.29 0.12 15.83
N PRO A 93 -3.05 0.51 16.13
CA PRO A 93 -2.67 0.78 17.52
C PRO A 93 -3.62 1.81 18.12
N ALA A 94 -4.02 1.57 19.35
CA ALA A 94 -4.84 2.56 20.05
C ALA A 94 -4.09 3.89 19.95
N ALA A 95 -4.80 4.92 19.49
CA ALA A 95 -4.19 6.22 19.36
C ALA A 95 -3.45 6.51 20.65
N ALA A 96 -2.15 6.74 20.53
CA ALA A 96 -1.39 7.17 21.69
C ALA A 96 -2.05 8.46 22.13
N ALA A 97 -2.89 8.30 23.10
CA ALA A 97 -3.59 9.44 23.62
C ALA A 97 -2.59 10.44 24.16
#